data_c2424edeb9415b87911de187f7eb4c4a
#
_entry.id   c2424edeb9415b87911de187f7eb4c4a
#
_cell.length_a   1.000
_cell.length_b   1.000
_cell.length_c   1.000
_cell.angle_alpha   90.00
_cell.angle_beta   90.00
_cell.angle_gamma   90.00
#
_symmetry.space_group_name_H-M   'P 1'
#
loop_
_entity.id
_entity.type
_entity.pdbx_description
1 polymer ?
#
loop_
_entity_poly.entity_id
_entity_poly.type
_entity_poly.pdbx_seq_one_letter_code
_entity_poly.pdbx_strand_id
1 'polypeptide(L)'
;MNQIGYTPKNLIFGQDGRDKLINGIETIAGAVKSTLGPSGQTVLIESPNHTHGITVTKDGVTVAKSVDLIDPVENLAVRMMKEAADMTATAAGDGTTTAIVLTEALVKAGIEYITDGVNKTEVLRDIVKETNKIVESLKRSSQAVTNERLFDVATISSNNDAEIGGIISNIYNEIGENGIVTVDKSQTSETYYETTNGLKVDRGYTSNLFINDQKKDECVFEDVHILVSDAEISNILQIEAILKPIISDGKKLLIIAPCSGNVINTLAANVMKRDIKICNITPPSFGYKTHELMQDIAISVGATYFSEKTGDDLSHMSFEDLGHAS
;
A
#
# COMPACT_ATOMS: atom_id res chain seq x y z
N MET A 1 -34.49 4.57 -6.54
CA MET A 1 -35.02 4.06 -5.24
C MET A 1 -34.34 2.72 -4.99
N ASN A 2 -33.25 2.71 -4.22
CA ASN A 2 -32.63 1.44 -3.77
C ASN A 2 -33.56 0.84 -2.73
N GLN A 3 -34.21 -0.25 -3.08
CA GLN A 3 -34.88 -1.10 -2.11
C GLN A 3 -33.78 -1.62 -1.15
N ILE A 4 -33.79 -1.14 0.07
CA ILE A 4 -33.04 -1.76 1.17
C ILE A 4 -33.72 -3.13 1.35
N GLY A 5 -33.19 -4.14 0.67
CA GLY A 5 -33.70 -5.50 0.75
C GLY A 5 -33.54 -6.00 2.19
N TYR A 6 -34.64 -6.37 2.81
CA TYR A 6 -34.64 -7.10 4.06
C TYR A 6 -33.93 -8.43 3.86
N THR A 7 -32.74 -8.58 4.44
CA THR A 7 -31.97 -9.83 4.43
C THR A 7 -32.17 -10.52 5.78
N PRO A 8 -33.04 -11.53 5.85
CA PRO A 8 -33.23 -12.28 7.09
C PRO A 8 -31.92 -12.97 7.49
N LYS A 9 -31.63 -12.96 8.79
CA LYS A 9 -30.45 -13.62 9.35
C LYS A 9 -30.80 -15.01 9.81
N ASN A 10 -29.96 -15.99 9.48
CA ASN A 10 -30.04 -17.34 10.07
C ASN A 10 -29.26 -17.31 11.38
N LEU A 11 -29.94 -17.69 12.47
CA LEU A 11 -29.37 -17.70 13.80
C LEU A 11 -29.15 -19.16 14.24
N ILE A 12 -27.88 -19.49 14.50
CA ILE A 12 -27.47 -20.83 14.95
C ILE A 12 -26.87 -20.69 16.36
N PHE A 13 -27.30 -21.53 17.29
CA PHE A 13 -26.91 -21.45 18.70
C PHE A 13 -26.40 -22.82 19.22
N GLY A 14 -25.73 -22.76 20.35
CA GLY A 14 -25.32 -23.97 21.08
C GLY A 14 -24.13 -24.69 20.45
N GLN A 15 -24.12 -26.00 20.60
CA GLN A 15 -22.95 -26.82 20.18
C GLN A 15 -22.81 -26.90 18.65
N ASP A 16 -23.93 -27.02 17.94
CA ASP A 16 -23.90 -27.07 16.45
C ASP A 16 -23.20 -25.86 15.85
N GLY A 17 -23.50 -24.64 16.34
CA GLY A 17 -22.81 -23.43 15.87
C GLY A 17 -21.32 -23.41 16.20
N ARG A 18 -20.95 -23.93 17.38
CA ARG A 18 -19.54 -24.03 17.78
C ARG A 18 -18.77 -25.02 16.91
N ASP A 19 -19.32 -26.20 16.68
CA ASP A 19 -18.67 -27.25 15.89
C ASP A 19 -18.44 -26.78 14.46
N LYS A 20 -19.37 -26.07 13.85
CA LYS A 20 -19.24 -25.48 12.56
C LYS A 20 -18.13 -24.40 12.50
N LEU A 21 -18.08 -23.51 13.51
CA LEU A 21 -17.01 -22.50 13.57
C LEU A 21 -15.63 -23.15 13.71
N ILE A 22 -15.51 -24.19 14.56
CA ILE A 22 -14.26 -24.94 14.75
C ILE A 22 -13.84 -25.60 13.44
N ASN A 23 -14.78 -26.26 12.76
CA ASN A 23 -14.50 -26.92 11.48
C ASN A 23 -14.00 -25.91 10.41
N GLY A 24 -14.59 -24.73 10.35
CA GLY A 24 -14.10 -23.64 9.48
C GLY A 24 -12.69 -23.21 9.81
N ILE A 25 -12.37 -23.03 11.10
CA ILE A 25 -11.01 -22.68 11.57
C ILE A 25 -10.01 -23.78 11.21
N GLU A 26 -10.36 -25.04 11.48
CA GLU A 26 -9.48 -26.20 11.20
C GLU A 26 -9.23 -26.35 9.71
N THR A 27 -10.23 -26.13 8.88
CA THR A 27 -10.13 -26.27 7.43
C THR A 27 -9.16 -25.24 6.85
N ILE A 28 -9.31 -23.95 7.18
CA ILE A 28 -8.38 -22.92 6.69
C ILE A 28 -6.98 -23.10 7.29
N ALA A 29 -6.88 -23.41 8.58
CA ALA A 29 -5.59 -23.61 9.22
C ALA A 29 -4.86 -24.84 8.66
N GLY A 30 -5.56 -25.94 8.37
CA GLY A 30 -5.02 -27.14 7.74
C GLY A 30 -4.43 -26.83 6.34
N ALA A 31 -5.15 -26.06 5.53
CA ALA A 31 -4.65 -25.63 4.22
C ALA A 31 -3.38 -24.79 4.34
N VAL A 32 -3.38 -23.80 5.24
CA VAL A 32 -2.26 -22.86 5.40
C VAL A 32 -1.05 -23.51 6.09
N LYS A 33 -1.26 -24.39 7.05
CA LYS A 33 -0.17 -25.15 7.74
C LYS A 33 0.73 -25.90 6.78
N SER A 34 0.20 -26.36 5.65
CA SER A 34 0.99 -27.10 4.66
C SER A 34 2.15 -26.28 4.07
N THR A 35 2.07 -24.95 4.13
CA THR A 35 3.10 -24.03 3.63
C THR A 35 4.12 -23.60 4.67
N LEU A 36 3.96 -23.99 5.96
CA LEU A 36 4.77 -23.49 7.06
C LEU A 36 6.15 -24.12 7.12
N GLY A 37 7.15 -23.28 7.33
CA GLY A 37 8.52 -23.66 7.68
C GLY A 37 9.34 -24.21 6.49
N PRO A 38 10.57 -24.69 6.76
CA PRO A 38 11.51 -25.10 5.73
C PRO A 38 11.04 -26.32 4.91
N SER A 39 10.11 -27.10 5.45
CA SER A 39 9.46 -28.23 4.75
C SER A 39 8.11 -27.85 4.15
N GLY A 40 7.79 -26.55 4.09
CA GLY A 40 6.55 -26.06 3.51
C GLY A 40 6.33 -26.52 2.08
N GLN A 41 5.12 -27.01 1.81
CA GLN A 41 4.76 -27.55 0.51
C GLN A 41 4.19 -26.48 -0.40
N THR A 42 4.33 -26.67 -1.69
CA THR A 42 3.67 -25.86 -2.70
C THR A 42 2.20 -26.26 -2.81
N VAL A 43 1.31 -25.28 -2.83
CA VAL A 43 -0.13 -25.47 -2.97
C VAL A 43 -0.56 -25.07 -4.38
N LEU A 44 -1.45 -25.86 -4.95
CA LEU A 44 -2.09 -25.59 -6.24
C LEU A 44 -3.50 -25.04 -5.96
N ILE A 45 -3.79 -23.88 -6.50
CA ILE A 45 -5.08 -23.21 -6.34
C ILE A 45 -5.68 -23.01 -7.70
N GLU A 46 -6.98 -23.33 -7.87
CA GLU A 46 -7.71 -22.98 -9.07
C GLU A 46 -7.84 -21.45 -9.17
N SER A 47 -7.43 -20.87 -10.29
CA SER A 47 -7.45 -19.43 -10.48
C SER A 47 -8.87 -18.95 -10.80
N PRO A 48 -9.46 -18.04 -10.01
CA PRO A 48 -10.81 -17.54 -10.28
C PRO A 48 -10.89 -16.65 -11.54
N ASN A 49 -9.75 -16.14 -12.00
CA ASN A 49 -9.68 -15.16 -13.09
C ASN A 49 -9.44 -15.77 -14.47
N HIS A 50 -9.08 -17.04 -14.56
CA HIS A 50 -8.80 -17.73 -15.81
C HIS A 50 -9.52 -19.08 -15.86
N THR A 51 -10.35 -19.28 -16.87
CA THR A 51 -10.92 -20.58 -17.17
C THR A 51 -9.75 -21.56 -17.40
N HIS A 52 -9.48 -22.47 -16.46
CA HIS A 52 -8.38 -23.44 -16.44
C HIS A 52 -7.02 -22.89 -15.95
N GLY A 53 -6.97 -21.71 -15.31
CA GLY A 53 -5.75 -21.21 -14.66
C GLY A 53 -5.48 -21.91 -13.35
N ILE A 54 -4.19 -22.21 -13.08
CA ILE A 54 -3.74 -22.74 -11.80
C ILE A 54 -2.73 -21.75 -11.21
N THR A 55 -2.97 -21.34 -9.97
CA THR A 55 -1.99 -20.57 -9.20
C THR A 55 -1.16 -21.55 -8.39
N VAL A 56 0.15 -21.48 -8.54
CA VAL A 56 1.12 -22.28 -7.80
C VAL A 56 1.79 -21.38 -6.77
N THR A 57 1.65 -21.68 -5.49
CA THR A 57 2.18 -20.80 -4.43
C THR A 57 2.64 -21.59 -3.20
N LYS A 58 3.58 -21.01 -2.46
CA LYS A 58 3.96 -21.40 -1.09
C LYS A 58 3.52 -20.34 -0.07
N ASP A 59 2.97 -19.22 -0.54
CA ASP A 59 2.57 -18.13 0.32
C ASP A 59 1.26 -18.45 1.05
N GLY A 60 1.33 -18.45 2.39
CA GLY A 60 0.20 -18.75 3.25
C GLY A 60 -0.95 -17.74 3.14
N VAL A 61 -0.67 -16.46 2.82
CA VAL A 61 -1.71 -15.44 2.60
C VAL A 61 -2.54 -15.76 1.36
N THR A 62 -1.86 -16.07 0.27
CA THR A 62 -2.51 -16.44 -1.00
C THR A 62 -3.36 -17.69 -0.82
N VAL A 63 -2.84 -18.69 -0.09
CA VAL A 63 -3.61 -19.89 0.25
C VAL A 63 -4.83 -19.54 1.11
N ALA A 64 -4.65 -18.77 2.19
CA ALA A 64 -5.76 -18.37 3.06
C ALA A 64 -6.85 -17.62 2.28
N LYS A 65 -6.48 -16.69 1.41
CA LYS A 65 -7.43 -15.91 0.61
C LYS A 65 -8.25 -16.75 -0.37
N SER A 66 -7.72 -17.87 -0.81
CA SER A 66 -8.39 -18.77 -1.77
C SER A 66 -9.41 -19.72 -1.11
N VAL A 67 -9.36 -19.91 0.22
CA VAL A 67 -10.27 -20.81 0.92
C VAL A 67 -11.63 -20.18 1.11
N ASP A 68 -12.66 -20.70 0.45
CA ASP A 68 -14.06 -20.36 0.69
C ASP A 68 -14.87 -21.65 0.88
N LEU A 69 -15.69 -21.69 1.93
CA LEU A 69 -16.46 -22.86 2.29
C LEU A 69 -17.94 -22.69 1.92
N ILE A 70 -18.59 -23.81 1.57
CA ILE A 70 -19.99 -23.84 1.15
C ILE A 70 -20.93 -23.54 2.34
N ASP A 71 -20.63 -24.08 3.53
CA ASP A 71 -21.44 -23.78 4.71
C ASP A 71 -21.19 -22.33 5.16
N PRO A 72 -22.21 -21.48 5.22
CA PRO A 72 -22.05 -20.06 5.53
C PRO A 72 -21.55 -19.80 6.96
N VAL A 73 -21.77 -20.72 7.90
CA VAL A 73 -21.30 -20.59 9.30
C VAL A 73 -19.82 -20.94 9.39
N GLU A 74 -19.39 -22.04 8.75
CA GLU A 74 -17.98 -22.38 8.63
C GLU A 74 -17.21 -21.28 7.90
N ASN A 75 -17.78 -20.73 6.82
CA ASN A 75 -17.18 -19.65 6.06
C ASN A 75 -17.07 -18.33 6.84
N LEU A 76 -17.95 -18.12 7.85
CA LEU A 76 -17.82 -16.96 8.74
C LEU A 76 -16.51 -17.03 9.54
N ALA A 77 -16.17 -18.22 10.07
CA ALA A 77 -14.90 -18.45 10.76
C ALA A 77 -13.70 -18.26 9.81
N VAL A 78 -13.78 -18.78 8.59
CA VAL A 78 -12.76 -18.58 7.57
C VAL A 78 -12.51 -17.09 7.28
N ARG A 79 -13.56 -16.28 7.16
CA ARG A 79 -13.44 -14.83 6.96
C ARG A 79 -12.73 -14.13 8.13
N MET A 80 -13.05 -14.49 9.37
CA MET A 80 -12.36 -13.94 10.54
C MET A 80 -10.86 -14.31 10.54
N MET A 81 -10.52 -15.53 10.14
CA MET A 81 -9.12 -15.97 10.03
C MET A 81 -8.38 -15.22 8.91
N LYS A 82 -9.03 -15.00 7.76
CA LYS A 82 -8.49 -14.19 6.67
C LYS A 82 -8.20 -12.75 7.12
N GLU A 83 -9.14 -12.13 7.84
CA GLU A 83 -8.97 -10.77 8.36
C GLU A 83 -7.78 -10.68 9.34
N ALA A 84 -7.64 -11.65 10.25
CA ALA A 84 -6.48 -11.71 11.15
C ALA A 84 -5.15 -11.83 10.39
N ALA A 85 -5.11 -12.64 9.33
CA ALA A 85 -3.95 -12.77 8.45
C ALA A 85 -3.64 -11.47 7.69
N ASP A 86 -4.65 -10.82 7.13
CA ASP A 86 -4.49 -9.54 6.41
C ASP A 86 -4.03 -8.41 7.34
N MET A 87 -4.54 -8.34 8.57
CA MET A 87 -4.05 -7.38 9.58
C MET A 87 -2.58 -7.61 9.91
N THR A 88 -2.16 -8.88 10.03
CA THR A 88 -0.75 -9.24 10.29
C THR A 88 0.12 -8.86 9.10
N ALA A 89 -0.31 -9.16 7.87
CA ALA A 89 0.40 -8.77 6.64
C ALA A 89 0.58 -7.25 6.54
N THR A 90 -0.47 -6.48 6.86
CA THR A 90 -0.44 -5.02 6.79
C THR A 90 0.47 -4.41 7.87
N ALA A 91 0.46 -4.98 9.08
CA ALA A 91 1.20 -4.43 10.21
C ALA A 91 2.69 -4.84 10.23
N ALA A 92 3.01 -6.06 9.80
CA ALA A 92 4.35 -6.63 9.92
C ALA A 92 4.97 -7.08 8.58
N GLY A 93 4.19 -7.15 7.51
CA GLY A 93 4.66 -7.63 6.19
C GLY A 93 4.90 -9.14 6.10
N ASP A 94 4.90 -9.86 7.22
CA ASP A 94 5.17 -11.30 7.32
C ASP A 94 4.43 -11.91 8.52
N GLY A 95 4.53 -13.24 8.69
CA GLY A 95 3.97 -13.95 9.85
C GLY A 95 2.49 -14.32 9.74
N THR A 96 1.88 -14.21 8.58
CA THR A 96 0.46 -14.50 8.34
C THR A 96 0.09 -15.95 8.60
N THR A 97 0.91 -16.88 8.14
CA THR A 97 0.76 -18.32 8.42
C THR A 97 0.84 -18.60 9.92
N THR A 98 1.80 -17.98 10.61
CA THR A 98 1.98 -18.09 12.07
C THR A 98 0.75 -17.57 12.81
N ALA A 99 0.18 -16.44 12.39
CA ALA A 99 -1.04 -15.86 12.99
C ALA A 99 -2.23 -16.82 12.90
N ILE A 100 -2.44 -17.45 11.74
CA ILE A 100 -3.50 -18.45 11.52
C ILE A 100 -3.30 -19.67 12.44
N VAL A 101 -2.09 -20.20 12.50
CA VAL A 101 -1.73 -21.37 13.31
C VAL A 101 -1.91 -21.09 14.79
N LEU A 102 -1.46 -19.93 15.27
CA LEU A 102 -1.62 -19.52 16.66
C LEU A 102 -3.10 -19.29 17.02
N THR A 103 -3.87 -18.70 16.12
CA THR A 103 -5.31 -18.50 16.34
C THR A 103 -6.04 -19.83 16.50
N GLU A 104 -5.79 -20.80 15.61
CA GLU A 104 -6.37 -22.15 15.75
C GLU A 104 -5.97 -22.80 17.06
N ALA A 105 -4.68 -22.76 17.42
CA ALA A 105 -4.19 -23.38 18.66
C ALA A 105 -4.82 -22.75 19.91
N LEU A 106 -4.94 -21.41 19.95
CA LEU A 106 -5.57 -20.70 21.06
C LEU A 106 -7.06 -21.03 21.18
N VAL A 107 -7.77 -21.09 20.05
CA VAL A 107 -9.21 -21.45 20.07
C VAL A 107 -9.41 -22.87 20.56
N LYS A 108 -8.64 -23.85 20.06
CA LYS A 108 -8.71 -25.25 20.49
C LYS A 108 -8.41 -25.40 21.97
N ALA A 109 -7.29 -24.86 22.44
CA ALA A 109 -6.91 -24.91 23.85
C ALA A 109 -7.97 -24.21 24.74
N GLY A 110 -8.52 -23.09 24.29
CA GLY A 110 -9.58 -22.39 25.00
C GLY A 110 -10.86 -23.20 25.12
N ILE A 111 -11.25 -23.92 24.09
CA ILE A 111 -12.46 -24.78 24.11
C ILE A 111 -12.25 -25.96 25.04
N GLU A 112 -11.09 -26.60 25.03
CA GLU A 112 -10.75 -27.70 25.95
C GLU A 112 -10.73 -27.24 27.42
N TYR A 113 -10.19 -26.04 27.67
CA TYR A 113 -10.06 -25.50 29.04
C TYR A 113 -11.35 -24.95 29.60
N ILE A 114 -12.19 -24.33 28.78
CA ILE A 114 -13.46 -23.71 29.22
C ILE A 114 -14.57 -24.77 29.31
N THR A 115 -14.56 -25.50 30.41
CA THR A 115 -15.61 -26.45 30.78
C THR A 115 -16.71 -25.80 31.65
N ASP A 116 -17.74 -26.56 32.01
CA ASP A 116 -18.81 -26.08 32.89
C ASP A 116 -18.23 -25.62 34.23
N GLY A 117 -18.61 -24.39 34.64
CA GLY A 117 -18.14 -23.74 35.86
C GLY A 117 -16.91 -22.82 35.71
N VAL A 118 -16.25 -22.80 34.57
CA VAL A 118 -15.15 -21.88 34.29
C VAL A 118 -15.69 -20.52 33.83
N ASN A 119 -15.18 -19.43 34.42
CA ASN A 119 -15.56 -18.09 34.02
C ASN A 119 -14.80 -17.69 32.74
N LYS A 120 -15.51 -17.75 31.62
CA LYS A 120 -14.96 -17.43 30.28
C LYS A 120 -14.34 -16.04 30.20
N THR A 121 -14.93 -15.04 30.87
CA THR A 121 -14.48 -13.67 30.86
C THR A 121 -13.13 -13.52 31.57
N GLU A 122 -12.93 -14.24 32.68
CA GLU A 122 -11.64 -14.26 33.38
C GLU A 122 -10.55 -14.92 32.54
N VAL A 123 -10.85 -16.06 31.93
CA VAL A 123 -9.91 -16.77 31.04
C VAL A 123 -9.46 -15.84 29.90
N LEU A 124 -10.39 -15.14 29.24
CA LEU A 124 -10.03 -14.21 28.17
C LEU A 124 -9.16 -13.04 28.66
N ARG A 125 -9.42 -12.50 29.84
CA ARG A 125 -8.58 -11.45 30.44
C ARG A 125 -7.18 -11.97 30.76
N ASP A 126 -7.08 -13.19 31.29
CA ASP A 126 -5.78 -13.80 31.59
C ASP A 126 -5.00 -14.11 30.32
N ILE A 127 -5.64 -14.58 29.23
CA ILE A 127 -5.00 -14.76 27.92
C ILE A 127 -4.39 -13.43 27.44
N VAL A 128 -5.15 -12.34 27.48
CA VAL A 128 -4.64 -11.02 27.06
C VAL A 128 -3.45 -10.58 27.93
N LYS A 129 -3.56 -10.76 29.25
CA LYS A 129 -2.49 -10.40 30.20
C LYS A 129 -1.21 -11.21 29.97
N GLU A 130 -1.34 -12.52 29.78
CA GLU A 130 -0.17 -13.37 29.52
C GLU A 130 0.43 -13.12 28.12
N THR A 131 -0.40 -12.84 27.12
CA THR A 131 0.06 -12.43 25.79
C THR A 131 0.92 -11.18 25.88
N ASN A 132 0.50 -10.17 26.64
CA ASN A 132 1.30 -8.96 26.83
C ASN A 132 2.66 -9.27 27.48
N LYS A 133 2.75 -10.19 28.44
CA LYS A 133 4.02 -10.61 29.03
C LYS A 133 4.92 -11.32 28.01
N ILE A 134 4.33 -12.17 27.14
CA ILE A 134 5.06 -12.83 26.06
C ILE A 134 5.61 -11.78 25.08
N VAL A 135 4.80 -10.81 24.68
CA VAL A 135 5.22 -9.70 23.80
C VAL A 135 6.40 -8.92 24.40
N GLU A 136 6.33 -8.57 25.69
CA GLU A 136 7.42 -7.90 26.38
C GLU A 136 8.70 -8.77 26.46
N SER A 137 8.55 -10.07 26.61
CA SER A 137 9.67 -11.02 26.55
C SER A 137 10.29 -11.08 25.17
N LEU A 138 9.47 -11.14 24.11
CA LEU A 138 9.92 -11.11 22.73
C LEU A 138 10.67 -9.82 22.39
N LYS A 139 10.15 -8.66 22.82
CA LYS A 139 10.82 -7.37 22.64
C LYS A 139 12.21 -7.34 23.30
N ARG A 140 12.35 -7.94 24.49
CA ARG A 140 13.65 -8.03 25.17
C ARG A 140 14.63 -8.99 24.50
N SER A 141 14.11 -10.01 23.82
CA SER A 141 14.92 -11.00 23.10
C SER A 141 15.24 -10.58 21.68
N SER A 142 14.52 -9.60 21.13
CA SER A 142 14.74 -9.10 19.78
C SER A 142 16.09 -8.38 19.67
N GLN A 143 16.70 -8.48 18.51
CA GLN A 143 17.95 -7.82 18.16
C GLN A 143 17.71 -6.91 16.96
N ALA A 144 18.34 -5.73 16.96
CA ALA A 144 18.31 -4.87 15.80
C ALA A 144 18.92 -5.58 14.58
N VAL A 145 18.30 -5.39 13.42
CA VAL A 145 18.83 -5.92 12.16
C VAL A 145 20.01 -5.04 11.74
N THR A 146 21.19 -5.65 11.63
CA THR A 146 22.36 -5.01 11.03
C THR A 146 22.39 -5.29 9.52
N ASN A 147 23.19 -4.51 8.77
CA ASN A 147 23.33 -4.71 7.33
C ASN A 147 23.76 -6.15 6.96
N GLU A 148 24.60 -6.78 7.80
CA GLU A 148 25.02 -8.17 7.60
C GLU A 148 23.86 -9.17 7.75
N ARG A 149 22.92 -8.90 8.67
CA ARG A 149 21.76 -9.76 8.92
C ARG A 149 20.58 -9.45 7.99
N LEU A 150 20.61 -8.32 7.29
CA LEU A 150 19.56 -7.93 6.37
C LEU A 150 19.40 -8.94 5.23
N PHE A 151 20.52 -9.50 4.74
CA PHE A 151 20.51 -10.57 3.75
C PHE A 151 19.77 -11.81 4.26
N ASP A 152 20.03 -12.24 5.50
CA ASP A 152 19.37 -13.41 6.09
C ASP A 152 17.86 -13.19 6.24
N VAL A 153 17.46 -12.00 6.72
CA VAL A 153 16.04 -11.63 6.86
C VAL A 153 15.35 -11.59 5.51
N ALA A 154 15.95 -10.95 4.51
CA ALA A 154 15.40 -10.86 3.16
C ALA A 154 15.30 -12.24 2.48
N THR A 155 16.30 -13.10 2.68
CA THR A 155 16.31 -14.47 2.15
C THR A 155 15.19 -15.31 2.77
N ILE A 156 15.00 -15.24 4.09
CA ILE A 156 13.93 -15.98 4.78
C ILE A 156 12.56 -15.47 4.30
N SER A 157 12.37 -14.16 4.22
CA SER A 157 11.10 -13.55 3.78
C SER A 157 10.78 -13.85 2.31
N SER A 158 11.79 -14.05 1.47
CA SER A 158 11.62 -14.48 0.08
C SER A 158 11.56 -16.01 -0.11
N ASN A 159 11.17 -16.73 0.94
CA ASN A 159 10.99 -18.19 0.91
C ASN A 159 12.29 -18.99 0.66
N ASN A 160 13.39 -18.54 1.27
CA ASN A 160 14.76 -19.02 1.12
C ASN A 160 15.36 -18.83 -0.29
N ASP A 161 14.91 -17.81 -1.01
CA ASP A 161 15.52 -17.39 -2.25
C ASP A 161 16.68 -16.42 -1.97
N ALA A 162 17.90 -16.94 -2.10
CA ALA A 162 19.12 -16.17 -1.82
C ALA A 162 19.40 -15.10 -2.88
N GLU A 163 18.90 -15.26 -4.11
CA GLU A 163 19.05 -14.28 -5.18
C GLU A 163 18.20 -13.04 -4.88
N ILE A 164 16.92 -13.25 -4.59
CA ILE A 164 16.01 -12.17 -4.18
C ILE A 164 16.49 -11.54 -2.86
N GLY A 165 16.91 -12.36 -1.89
CA GLY A 165 17.47 -11.88 -0.63
C GLY A 165 18.67 -10.96 -0.82
N GLY A 166 19.57 -11.31 -1.76
CA GLY A 166 20.73 -10.50 -2.13
C GLY A 166 20.34 -9.17 -2.78
N ILE A 167 19.40 -9.18 -3.72
CA ILE A 167 18.88 -7.98 -4.37
C ILE A 167 18.29 -7.03 -3.34
N ILE A 168 17.38 -7.51 -2.49
CA ILE A 168 16.71 -6.68 -1.48
C ILE A 168 17.70 -6.12 -0.44
N SER A 169 18.65 -6.93 0.03
CA SER A 169 19.66 -6.45 0.99
C SER A 169 20.56 -5.38 0.38
N ASN A 170 20.95 -5.51 -0.89
CA ASN A 170 21.73 -4.50 -1.60
C ASN A 170 20.95 -3.20 -1.77
N ILE A 171 19.68 -3.29 -2.14
CA ILE A 171 18.81 -2.12 -2.26
C ILE A 171 18.77 -1.34 -0.94
N TYR A 172 18.43 -2.00 0.18
CA TYR A 172 18.33 -1.30 1.47
C TYR A 172 19.68 -0.81 2.01
N ASN A 173 20.80 -1.46 1.66
CA ASN A 173 22.12 -0.95 1.96
C ASN A 173 22.44 0.34 1.19
N GLU A 174 21.87 0.50 -0.02
CA GLU A 174 22.06 1.67 -0.87
C GLU A 174 21.13 2.83 -0.48
N ILE A 175 19.81 2.54 -0.31
CA ILE A 175 18.80 3.60 -0.06
C ILE A 175 18.55 3.87 1.43
N GLY A 176 19.06 3.01 2.33
CA GLY A 176 18.82 3.10 3.78
C GLY A 176 17.47 2.53 4.24
N GLU A 177 17.29 2.47 5.56
CA GLU A 177 16.11 1.86 6.19
C GLU A 177 14.78 2.57 5.90
N ASN A 178 14.82 3.85 5.57
CA ASN A 178 13.64 4.66 5.24
C ASN A 178 13.36 4.73 3.73
N GLY A 179 14.15 4.04 2.91
CA GLY A 179 13.97 4.00 1.48
C GLY A 179 12.71 3.22 1.08
N ILE A 180 12.05 3.67 0.01
CA ILE A 180 10.86 3.02 -0.51
C ILE A 180 11.27 2.06 -1.63
N VAL A 181 10.87 0.79 -1.50
CA VAL A 181 11.09 -0.24 -2.51
C VAL A 181 9.75 -0.62 -3.14
N THR A 182 9.68 -0.56 -4.45
CA THR A 182 8.53 -1.03 -5.23
C THR A 182 8.94 -2.20 -6.11
N VAL A 183 8.01 -3.13 -6.33
CA VAL A 183 8.23 -4.29 -7.20
C VAL A 183 7.34 -4.17 -8.42
N ASP A 184 7.94 -4.31 -9.61
CA ASP A 184 7.22 -4.27 -10.88
C ASP A 184 7.69 -5.42 -11.79
N LYS A 185 6.95 -5.66 -12.88
CA LYS A 185 7.31 -6.68 -13.85
C LYS A 185 8.42 -6.17 -14.78
N SER A 186 9.52 -6.92 -14.86
CA SER A 186 10.57 -6.64 -15.81
C SER A 186 10.11 -6.82 -17.26
N GLN A 187 10.63 -6.01 -18.16
CA GLN A 187 10.49 -6.17 -19.62
C GLN A 187 11.53 -7.17 -20.19
N THR A 188 12.50 -7.57 -19.36
CA THR A 188 13.55 -8.53 -19.70
C THR A 188 13.31 -9.86 -18.96
N SER A 189 14.10 -10.88 -19.27
CA SER A 189 14.09 -12.16 -18.56
C SER A 189 14.86 -12.16 -17.24
N GLU A 190 15.54 -11.06 -16.92
CA GLU A 190 16.38 -10.94 -15.75
C GLU A 190 15.67 -10.13 -14.66
N THR A 191 15.92 -10.51 -13.40
CA THR A 191 15.51 -9.72 -12.23
C THR A 191 16.62 -8.73 -11.90
N TYR A 192 16.32 -7.46 -11.88
CA TYR A 192 17.27 -6.38 -11.56
C TYR A 192 16.56 -5.29 -10.77
N TYR A 193 17.32 -4.38 -10.21
CA TYR A 193 16.78 -3.19 -9.55
C TYR A 193 17.40 -1.92 -10.12
N GLU A 194 16.65 -0.84 -10.00
CA GLU A 194 17.09 0.51 -10.32
C GLU A 194 16.84 1.40 -9.12
N THR A 195 17.77 2.26 -8.79
CA THR A 195 17.61 3.26 -7.73
C THR A 195 17.37 4.62 -8.36
N THR A 196 16.37 5.33 -7.84
CA THR A 196 16.08 6.71 -8.23
C THR A 196 16.03 7.59 -6.99
N ASN A 197 16.62 8.76 -7.08
CA ASN A 197 16.49 9.77 -6.04
C ASN A 197 15.24 10.61 -6.34
N GLY A 198 14.28 10.61 -5.40
CA GLY A 198 13.07 11.40 -5.52
C GLY A 198 11.79 10.63 -5.27
N LEU A 199 10.66 11.31 -5.47
CA LEU A 199 9.31 10.76 -5.29
C LEU A 199 8.71 10.40 -6.64
N LYS A 200 8.26 9.15 -6.81
CA LYS A 200 7.51 8.73 -8.00
C LYS A 200 6.03 9.05 -7.81
N VAL A 201 5.47 9.85 -8.70
CA VAL A 201 4.04 10.17 -8.76
C VAL A 201 3.44 9.46 -9.97
N ASP A 202 2.47 8.57 -9.75
CA ASP A 202 1.81 7.79 -10.81
C ASP A 202 0.82 8.64 -11.62
N ARG A 203 1.32 9.73 -12.21
CA ARG A 203 0.56 10.61 -13.11
C ARG A 203 1.46 11.13 -14.20
N GLY A 204 0.92 11.14 -15.42
CA GLY A 204 1.57 11.76 -16.57
C GLY A 204 1.12 13.20 -16.78
N TYR A 205 1.76 13.86 -17.74
CA TYR A 205 1.38 15.20 -18.19
C TYR A 205 -0.06 15.24 -18.73
N THR A 206 -0.73 16.36 -18.51
CA THR A 206 -2.13 16.55 -18.92
C THR A 206 -2.30 16.86 -20.40
N SER A 207 -1.22 17.21 -21.11
CA SER A 207 -1.23 17.47 -22.54
C SER A 207 0.12 17.07 -23.16
N ASN A 208 0.06 16.40 -24.32
CA ASN A 208 1.26 16.05 -25.10
C ASN A 208 2.07 17.27 -25.57
N LEU A 209 1.49 18.47 -25.53
CA LEU A 209 2.19 19.70 -25.87
C LEU A 209 3.21 20.16 -24.83
N PHE A 210 3.24 19.51 -23.67
CA PHE A 210 4.27 19.72 -22.64
C PHE A 210 5.55 18.89 -22.87
N ILE A 211 5.53 17.96 -23.81
CA ILE A 211 6.69 17.13 -24.16
C ILE A 211 7.81 18.02 -24.70
N ASN A 212 8.98 17.92 -24.11
CA ASN A 212 10.19 18.63 -24.56
C ASN A 212 11.26 17.69 -25.16
N ASP A 213 11.19 16.38 -24.90
CA ASP A 213 11.96 15.36 -25.59
C ASP A 213 11.03 14.48 -26.45
N GLN A 214 10.91 14.86 -27.72
CA GLN A 214 10.05 14.14 -28.69
C GLN A 214 10.57 12.76 -29.07
N LYS A 215 11.86 12.44 -28.79
CA LYS A 215 12.40 11.12 -29.14
C LYS A 215 11.98 10.05 -28.14
N LYS A 216 11.77 10.46 -26.90
CA LYS A 216 11.39 9.58 -25.80
C LYS A 216 9.95 9.77 -25.33
N ASP A 217 9.22 10.74 -25.92
CA ASP A 217 7.90 11.18 -25.47
C ASP A 217 7.88 11.59 -23.99
N GLU A 218 8.94 12.29 -23.55
CA GLU A 218 9.15 12.71 -22.16
C GLU A 218 9.10 14.23 -22.01
N CYS A 219 8.72 14.68 -20.79
CA CYS A 219 8.89 16.05 -20.33
C CYS A 219 9.93 16.04 -19.21
N VAL A 220 11.14 16.47 -19.50
CA VAL A 220 12.26 16.45 -18.56
C VAL A 220 12.65 17.88 -18.19
N PHE A 221 12.62 18.19 -16.92
CA PHE A 221 13.11 19.44 -16.36
C PHE A 221 14.18 19.17 -15.30
N GLU A 222 15.23 19.94 -15.34
CA GLU A 222 16.23 20.04 -14.28
C GLU A 222 16.06 21.39 -13.61
N ASP A 223 16.22 21.49 -12.30
CA ASP A 223 16.07 22.73 -11.55
C ASP A 223 14.68 23.36 -11.76
N VAL A 224 13.64 22.67 -11.26
CA VAL A 224 12.23 23.02 -11.51
C VAL A 224 11.55 23.51 -10.23
N HIS A 225 10.80 24.61 -10.33
CA HIS A 225 9.88 25.05 -9.29
C HIS A 225 8.59 24.22 -9.34
N ILE A 226 8.02 23.90 -8.18
CA ILE A 226 6.87 23.00 -8.08
C ILE A 226 5.74 23.68 -7.31
N LEU A 227 4.58 23.79 -7.96
CA LEU A 227 3.32 24.22 -7.34
C LEU A 227 2.52 22.97 -6.95
N VAL A 228 2.07 22.90 -5.69
CA VAL A 228 1.31 21.76 -5.16
C VAL A 228 -0.02 22.23 -4.60
N SER A 229 -1.14 21.79 -5.21
CA SER A 229 -2.48 22.12 -4.74
C SER A 229 -3.51 21.07 -5.11
N ASP A 230 -4.51 20.84 -4.27
CA ASP A 230 -5.72 20.07 -4.61
C ASP A 230 -6.89 20.96 -5.03
N ALA A 231 -6.77 22.29 -4.86
CA ALA A 231 -7.74 23.24 -5.39
C ALA A 231 -7.67 23.35 -6.92
N GLU A 232 -8.81 23.40 -7.59
CA GLU A 232 -8.86 23.49 -9.05
C GLU A 232 -8.42 24.87 -9.54
N ILE A 233 -7.44 24.89 -10.43
CA ILE A 233 -7.06 26.08 -11.17
C ILE A 233 -8.04 26.25 -12.33
N SER A 234 -9.11 27.00 -12.11
CA SER A 234 -10.16 27.24 -13.10
C SER A 234 -9.83 28.40 -14.05
N ASN A 235 -9.00 29.35 -13.61
CA ASN A 235 -8.57 30.51 -14.39
C ASN A 235 -7.05 30.75 -14.22
N ILE A 236 -6.36 31.04 -15.31
CA ILE A 236 -4.93 31.35 -15.33
C ILE A 236 -4.55 32.53 -14.43
N LEU A 237 -5.48 33.46 -14.20
CA LEU A 237 -5.26 34.62 -13.34
C LEU A 237 -5.06 34.25 -11.86
N GLN A 238 -5.57 33.11 -11.41
CA GLN A 238 -5.38 32.63 -10.04
C GLN A 238 -3.90 32.34 -9.71
N ILE A 239 -3.09 32.02 -10.73
CA ILE A 239 -1.67 31.74 -10.59
C ILE A 239 -0.78 32.78 -11.30
N GLU A 240 -1.35 33.94 -11.65
CA GLU A 240 -0.62 34.99 -12.38
C GLU A 240 0.60 35.51 -11.60
N ALA A 241 0.47 35.61 -10.26
CA ALA A 241 1.55 36.06 -9.38
C ALA A 241 2.78 35.16 -9.43
N ILE A 242 2.58 33.87 -9.70
CA ILE A 242 3.64 32.88 -9.86
C ILE A 242 4.15 32.84 -11.30
N LEU A 243 3.23 32.88 -12.27
CA LEU A 243 3.61 32.76 -13.68
C LEU A 243 4.46 33.94 -14.17
N LYS A 244 4.20 35.15 -13.68
CA LYS A 244 4.97 36.33 -14.09
C LYS A 244 6.48 36.18 -13.82
N PRO A 245 6.96 35.92 -12.59
CA PRO A 245 8.38 35.72 -12.32
C PRO A 245 8.96 34.49 -13.03
N ILE A 246 8.21 33.38 -13.13
CA ILE A 246 8.64 32.17 -13.85
C ILE A 246 8.94 32.50 -15.32
N ILE A 247 8.05 33.24 -15.98
CA ILE A 247 8.18 33.59 -17.39
C ILE A 247 9.26 34.66 -17.60
N SER A 248 9.31 35.68 -16.73
CA SER A 248 10.29 36.76 -16.87
C SER A 248 11.71 36.28 -16.68
N ASP A 249 11.94 35.37 -15.76
CA ASP A 249 13.26 34.86 -15.39
C ASP A 249 13.64 33.59 -16.20
N GLY A 250 12.74 33.11 -17.07
CA GLY A 250 12.97 31.90 -17.88
C GLY A 250 13.08 30.63 -17.04
N LYS A 251 12.47 30.61 -15.85
CA LYS A 251 12.46 29.47 -14.93
C LYS A 251 11.51 28.39 -15.39
N LYS A 252 11.65 27.19 -14.81
CA LYS A 252 10.83 26.02 -15.11
C LYS A 252 9.81 25.82 -14.00
N LEU A 253 8.58 25.40 -14.38
CA LEU A 253 7.49 25.19 -13.43
C LEU A 253 6.77 23.88 -13.71
N LEU A 254 6.69 23.04 -12.68
CA LEU A 254 5.78 21.89 -12.63
C LEU A 254 4.56 22.24 -11.77
N ILE A 255 3.38 22.08 -12.34
CA ILE A 255 2.11 22.30 -11.63
C ILE A 255 1.51 20.95 -11.30
N ILE A 256 1.43 20.62 -10.02
CA ILE A 256 0.73 19.42 -9.50
C ILE A 256 -0.59 19.89 -8.92
N ALA A 257 -1.59 20.06 -9.78
CA ALA A 257 -2.90 20.54 -9.41
C ALA A 257 -3.96 20.15 -10.45
N PRO A 258 -5.24 20.04 -10.07
CA PRO A 258 -6.33 19.95 -11.02
C PRO A 258 -6.43 21.27 -11.79
N CYS A 259 -6.43 21.20 -13.11
CA CYS A 259 -6.57 22.39 -13.97
C CYS A 259 -7.77 22.23 -14.90
N SER A 260 -8.53 23.28 -15.11
CA SER A 260 -9.59 23.30 -16.13
C SER A 260 -9.01 23.15 -17.53
N GLY A 261 -9.78 22.57 -18.46
CA GLY A 261 -9.32 22.39 -19.85
C GLY A 261 -8.87 23.68 -20.52
N ASN A 262 -9.48 24.83 -20.18
CA ASN A 262 -9.07 26.14 -20.70
C ASN A 262 -7.69 26.56 -20.19
N VAL A 263 -7.38 26.29 -18.93
CA VAL A 263 -6.06 26.58 -18.34
C VAL A 263 -5.00 25.69 -18.97
N ILE A 264 -5.26 24.38 -19.07
CA ILE A 264 -4.34 23.43 -19.72
C ILE A 264 -4.03 23.86 -21.15
N ASN A 265 -5.05 24.17 -21.96
CA ASN A 265 -4.88 24.60 -23.33
C ASN A 265 -4.11 25.94 -23.43
N THR A 266 -4.34 26.87 -22.51
CA THR A 266 -3.64 28.14 -22.46
C THR A 266 -2.16 27.96 -22.12
N LEU A 267 -1.84 27.12 -21.12
CA LEU A 267 -0.45 26.80 -20.76
C LEU A 267 0.25 26.10 -21.91
N ALA A 268 -0.36 25.06 -22.47
CA ALA A 268 0.18 24.28 -23.57
C ALA A 268 0.44 25.15 -24.84
N ALA A 269 -0.49 26.04 -25.18
CA ALA A 269 -0.32 26.96 -26.29
C ALA A 269 0.84 27.95 -26.07
N ASN A 270 1.08 28.39 -24.83
CA ASN A 270 2.19 29.26 -24.50
C ASN A 270 3.53 28.51 -24.50
N VAL A 271 3.57 27.25 -24.05
CA VAL A 271 4.75 26.39 -24.20
C VAL A 271 5.18 26.30 -25.66
N MET A 272 4.24 26.01 -26.57
CA MET A 272 4.50 25.89 -28.00
C MET A 272 4.92 27.22 -28.68
N LYS A 273 4.29 28.35 -28.30
CA LYS A 273 4.48 29.63 -29.00
C LYS A 273 5.63 30.48 -28.44
N ARG A 274 5.92 30.34 -27.14
CA ARG A 274 6.82 31.24 -26.40
C ARG A 274 8.00 30.50 -25.76
N ASP A 275 8.12 29.19 -25.95
CA ASP A 275 9.15 28.34 -25.33
C ASP A 275 9.16 28.44 -23.79
N ILE A 276 7.98 28.58 -23.21
CA ILE A 276 7.83 28.61 -21.75
C ILE A 276 7.95 27.18 -21.20
N LYS A 277 8.76 26.99 -20.18
CA LYS A 277 9.05 25.67 -19.60
C LYS A 277 8.10 25.36 -18.46
N ILE A 278 6.90 24.92 -18.81
CA ILE A 278 5.83 24.58 -17.86
C ILE A 278 5.26 23.21 -18.21
N CYS A 279 4.99 22.41 -17.19
CA CYS A 279 4.25 21.16 -17.28
C CYS A 279 3.16 21.11 -16.21
N ASN A 280 2.05 20.48 -16.50
CA ASN A 280 1.00 20.19 -15.54
C ASN A 280 0.71 18.71 -15.49
N ILE A 281 0.61 18.19 -14.25
CA ILE A 281 0.12 16.85 -13.95
C ILE A 281 -1.06 16.93 -12.97
N THR A 282 -1.99 16.00 -13.08
CA THR A 282 -3.10 15.91 -12.13
C THR A 282 -2.65 15.32 -10.81
N PRO A 283 -3.29 15.66 -9.67
CA PRO A 283 -3.01 15.04 -8.38
C PRO A 283 -3.10 13.51 -8.43
N PRO A 284 -2.23 12.79 -7.70
CA PRO A 284 -2.32 11.35 -7.57
C PRO A 284 -3.53 10.95 -6.74
N SER A 285 -4.12 9.76 -7.03
CA SER A 285 -5.25 9.21 -6.28
C SER A 285 -6.56 10.03 -6.37
N PHE A 286 -7.58 9.67 -5.57
CA PHE A 286 -8.89 10.31 -5.51
C PHE A 286 -9.38 10.38 -4.06
N GLY A 287 -10.24 11.37 -3.75
CA GLY A 287 -10.89 11.52 -2.46
C GLY A 287 -9.95 11.98 -1.34
N TYR A 288 -10.09 11.42 -0.13
CA TYR A 288 -9.30 11.85 1.03
C TYR A 288 -7.81 11.50 0.92
N LYS A 289 -7.47 10.40 0.25
CA LYS A 289 -6.08 9.99 0.01
C LYS A 289 -5.30 10.99 -0.85
N THR A 290 -5.98 11.72 -1.72
CA THR A 290 -5.34 12.79 -2.52
C THR A 290 -4.75 13.86 -1.62
N HIS A 291 -5.49 14.28 -0.59
CA HIS A 291 -5.04 15.32 0.33
C HIS A 291 -3.76 14.93 1.09
N GLU A 292 -3.72 13.71 1.63
CA GLU A 292 -2.53 13.18 2.34
C GLU A 292 -1.32 13.09 1.40
N LEU A 293 -1.49 12.50 0.22
CA LEU A 293 -0.41 12.37 -0.77
C LEU A 293 0.09 13.71 -1.28
N MET A 294 -0.79 14.69 -1.50
CA MET A 294 -0.40 16.02 -1.93
C MET A 294 0.37 16.77 -0.84
N GLN A 295 0.00 16.56 0.42
CA GLN A 295 0.75 17.10 1.55
C GLN A 295 2.15 16.48 1.65
N ASP A 296 2.27 15.17 1.47
CA ASP A 296 3.56 14.47 1.46
C ASP A 296 4.46 14.98 0.31
N ILE A 297 3.89 15.16 -0.89
CA ILE A 297 4.62 15.72 -2.03
C ILE A 297 5.10 17.14 -1.69
N ALA A 298 4.24 18.01 -1.17
CA ALA A 298 4.59 19.38 -0.83
C ALA A 298 5.74 19.43 0.19
N ILE A 299 5.67 18.64 1.25
CA ILE A 299 6.74 18.53 2.26
C ILE A 299 8.05 18.05 1.62
N SER A 300 7.98 17.05 0.74
CA SER A 300 9.17 16.46 0.10
C SER A 300 9.91 17.45 -0.80
N VAL A 301 9.20 18.37 -1.45
CA VAL A 301 9.79 19.38 -2.34
C VAL A 301 9.95 20.75 -1.68
N GLY A 302 9.56 20.90 -0.41
CA GLY A 302 9.60 22.17 0.31
C GLY A 302 8.58 23.21 -0.17
N ALA A 303 7.45 22.76 -0.74
CA ALA A 303 6.35 23.64 -1.18
C ALA A 303 5.35 23.91 -0.05
N THR A 304 4.68 25.05 -0.11
CA THR A 304 3.44 25.25 0.64
C THR A 304 2.29 24.53 -0.06
N TYR A 305 1.56 23.69 0.69
CA TYR A 305 0.41 22.98 0.15
C TYR A 305 -0.85 23.82 0.28
N PHE A 306 -1.47 24.18 -0.85
CA PHE A 306 -2.73 24.90 -0.91
C PHE A 306 -3.89 23.94 -1.12
N SER A 307 -4.85 23.95 -0.20
CA SER A 307 -5.97 23.02 -0.21
C SER A 307 -7.31 23.74 -0.14
N GLU A 308 -8.24 23.31 -0.98
CA GLU A 308 -9.63 23.75 -0.92
C GLU A 308 -10.28 23.43 0.42
N LYS A 309 -9.88 22.32 1.07
CA LYS A 309 -10.41 21.89 2.37
C LYS A 309 -10.01 22.80 3.53
N THR A 310 -8.84 23.40 3.46
CA THR A 310 -8.36 24.38 4.45
C THR A 310 -8.85 25.77 4.17
N GLY A 311 -9.52 25.97 3.02
CA GLY A 311 -10.07 27.27 2.62
C GLY A 311 -9.01 28.19 2.01
N ASP A 312 -7.91 27.65 1.54
CA ASP A 312 -6.84 28.43 0.91
C ASP A 312 -7.27 28.94 -0.46
N ASP A 313 -6.94 30.20 -0.75
CA ASP A 313 -7.17 30.81 -2.05
C ASP A 313 -5.85 30.86 -2.84
N LEU A 314 -5.82 30.23 -4.01
CA LEU A 314 -4.68 30.22 -4.91
C LEU A 314 -4.20 31.62 -5.34
N SER A 315 -5.08 32.60 -5.31
CA SER A 315 -4.75 34.01 -5.65
C SER A 315 -3.78 34.65 -4.65
N HIS A 316 -3.66 34.11 -3.46
CA HIS A 316 -2.71 34.56 -2.43
C HIS A 316 -1.34 33.88 -2.51
N MET A 317 -1.18 32.90 -3.39
CA MET A 317 0.07 32.17 -3.58
C MET A 317 1.14 33.09 -4.15
N SER A 318 2.33 32.98 -3.58
CA SER A 318 3.52 33.74 -3.98
C SER A 318 4.60 32.81 -4.55
N PHE A 319 5.66 33.39 -5.10
CA PHE A 319 6.80 32.63 -5.59
C PHE A 319 7.52 31.86 -4.48
N GLU A 320 7.47 32.36 -3.24
CA GLU A 320 8.11 31.75 -2.07
C GLU A 320 7.40 30.45 -1.61
N ASP A 321 6.13 30.25 -2.03
CA ASP A 321 5.35 29.07 -1.72
C ASP A 321 5.67 27.87 -2.63
N LEU A 322 6.45 28.09 -3.69
CA LEU A 322 6.85 27.06 -4.61
C LEU A 322 7.92 26.16 -3.99
N GLY A 323 7.74 24.86 -4.16
CA GLY A 323 8.79 23.90 -3.91
C GLY A 323 9.83 23.88 -5.03
N HIS A 324 10.85 23.03 -4.82
CA HIS A 324 11.95 22.90 -5.77
C HIS A 324 12.41 21.45 -5.89
N ALA A 325 12.78 21.04 -7.10
CA ALA A 325 13.46 19.78 -7.38
C ALA A 325 14.56 19.98 -8.44
N SER A 326 15.62 19.18 -8.27
CA SER A 326 16.80 19.18 -9.14
C SER A 326 16.60 18.39 -10.44
#